data_457603b1416c6354b0079e08dd18a2e9
#
_entry.id   457603b1416c6354b0079e08dd18a2e9
#
_cell.length_a   1.000
_cell.length_b   1.000
_cell.length_c   1.000
_cell.angle_alpha   90.00
_cell.angle_beta   90.00
_cell.angle_gamma   90.00
#
_symmetry.space_group_name_H-M   'P 1'
#
loop_
_entity.id
_entity.type
_entity.pdbx_description
1 polymer ?
#
loop_
_entity_poly.entity_id
_entity_poly.type
_entity_poly.pdbx_seq_one_letter_code
_entity_poly.pdbx_strand_id
1 'polypeptide(L)'
;MKASKALPADELEVKARVDDPDGLRGTLMHAGATLEFRGRMIDRRFDRDDTLARRDEVLRLRVFQPGDDTPAYGVLGWKGPSTQRRGYRHRAEAEVRVTDPDAAVTILERLGFRASLQIERRVEMYRLGGAVLRLEWYPAMDVLLEVEGEPPAIERAISISCSW
;
A
#
# COMPACT_ATOMS: atom_id res chain seq x y z
N MET A 1 -16.23 30.31 5.66
CA MET A 1 -15.61 29.10 6.26
C MET A 1 -14.46 28.67 5.37
N LYS A 2 -13.19 28.85 5.77
CA LYS A 2 -12.06 28.30 5.01
C LYS A 2 -12.00 26.81 5.29
N ALA A 3 -12.26 25.98 4.28
CA ALA A 3 -11.98 24.57 4.34
C ALA A 3 -10.48 24.40 4.63
N SER A 4 -10.15 23.83 5.78
CA SER A 4 -8.78 23.41 6.09
C SER A 4 -8.40 22.37 5.05
N LYS A 5 -7.51 22.74 4.13
CA LYS A 5 -6.91 21.79 3.19
C LYS A 5 -6.05 20.88 4.05
N ALA A 6 -6.55 19.67 4.34
CA ALA A 6 -5.74 18.65 4.99
C ALA A 6 -4.46 18.49 4.17
N LEU A 7 -3.31 18.69 4.80
CA LEU A 7 -2.03 18.40 4.17
C LEU A 7 -2.01 16.89 3.84
N PRO A 8 -1.40 16.49 2.73
CA PRO A 8 -1.21 15.07 2.43
C PRO A 8 -0.55 14.39 3.63
N ALA A 9 -1.05 13.20 4.01
CA ALA A 9 -0.43 12.43 5.08
C ALA A 9 0.98 12.01 4.66
N ASP A 10 1.92 12.07 5.61
CA ASP A 10 3.26 11.57 5.41
C ASP A 10 3.25 10.05 5.66
N GLU A 11 3.66 9.27 4.66
CA GLU A 11 3.78 7.83 4.79
C GLU A 11 5.19 7.46 5.23
N LEU A 12 5.28 6.70 6.33
CA LEU A 12 6.50 6.03 6.76
C LEU A 12 6.30 4.53 6.57
N GLU A 13 7.22 3.90 5.86
CA GLU A 13 7.18 2.46 5.59
C GLU A 13 8.53 1.79 5.83
N VAL A 14 8.49 0.55 6.30
CA VAL A 14 9.63 -0.36 6.37
C VAL A 14 9.27 -1.64 5.66
N LYS A 15 10.22 -2.20 4.89
CA LYS A 15 10.06 -3.48 4.19
C LYS A 15 11.08 -4.48 4.67
N ALA A 16 10.64 -5.73 4.85
CA ALA A 16 11.49 -6.85 5.22
C ALA A 16 11.10 -8.10 4.43
N ARG A 17 12.06 -8.98 4.19
CA ARG A 17 11.80 -10.33 3.68
C ARG A 17 11.26 -11.20 4.82
N VAL A 18 10.35 -12.10 4.49
CA VAL A 18 9.72 -13.04 5.42
C VAL A 18 10.02 -14.47 4.98
N ASP A 19 10.79 -15.19 5.79
CA ASP A 19 11.17 -16.59 5.51
C ASP A 19 10.05 -17.57 5.92
N ASP A 20 9.33 -17.28 7.00
CA ASP A 20 8.19 -18.07 7.50
C ASP A 20 6.89 -17.23 7.62
N PRO A 21 6.11 -17.07 6.53
CA PRO A 21 4.86 -16.32 6.57
C PRO A 21 3.79 -16.93 7.49
N ASP A 22 3.78 -18.25 7.67
CA ASP A 22 2.78 -18.92 8.51
C ASP A 22 3.06 -18.68 9.99
N GLY A 23 4.32 -18.80 10.40
CA GLY A 23 4.76 -18.43 11.74
C GLY A 23 4.48 -16.96 12.05
N LEU A 24 4.78 -16.07 11.10
CA LEU A 24 4.48 -14.64 11.26
C LEU A 24 2.97 -14.38 11.46
N ARG A 25 2.10 -15.05 10.68
CA ARG A 25 0.64 -14.95 10.91
C ARG A 25 0.26 -15.33 12.34
N GLY A 26 0.79 -16.47 12.81
CA GLY A 26 0.54 -16.93 14.19
C GLY A 26 0.95 -15.87 15.21
N THR A 27 2.12 -15.30 15.06
CA THR A 27 2.64 -14.25 15.94
C THR A 27 1.78 -12.99 15.91
N LEU A 28 1.38 -12.52 14.73
CA LEU A 28 0.52 -11.35 14.59
C LEU A 28 -0.85 -11.57 15.26
N MET A 29 -1.47 -12.72 15.04
CA MET A 29 -2.75 -13.06 15.66
C MET A 29 -2.63 -13.17 17.19
N HIS A 30 -1.56 -13.78 17.69
CA HIS A 30 -1.30 -13.87 19.13
C HIS A 30 -1.08 -12.48 19.77
N ALA A 31 -0.46 -11.56 19.05
CA ALA A 31 -0.27 -10.17 19.46
C ALA A 31 -1.55 -9.31 19.36
N GLY A 32 -2.67 -9.88 18.92
CA GLY A 32 -3.95 -9.18 18.80
C GLY A 32 -4.13 -8.39 17.51
N ALA A 33 -3.38 -8.72 16.46
CA ALA A 33 -3.59 -8.11 15.14
C ALA A 33 -4.95 -8.52 14.55
N THR A 34 -5.59 -7.59 13.86
CA THR A 34 -6.84 -7.82 13.13
C THR A 34 -6.56 -7.96 11.65
N LEU A 35 -7.00 -9.06 11.02
CA LEU A 35 -6.96 -9.23 9.58
C LEU A 35 -8.03 -8.33 8.94
N GLU A 36 -7.61 -7.36 8.12
CA GLU A 36 -8.50 -6.41 7.43
C GLU A 36 -8.78 -6.80 5.98
N PHE A 37 -7.83 -7.49 5.35
CA PHE A 37 -7.96 -7.92 3.96
C PHE A 37 -7.15 -9.19 3.71
N ARG A 38 -7.70 -10.09 2.90
CA ARG A 38 -6.99 -11.23 2.31
C ARG A 38 -7.52 -11.45 0.91
N GLY A 39 -6.61 -11.44 -0.08
CA GLY A 39 -7.03 -11.59 -1.46
C GLY A 39 -5.92 -11.27 -2.45
N ARG A 40 -6.35 -10.92 -3.65
CA ARG A 40 -5.48 -10.50 -4.75
C ARG A 40 -5.48 -8.98 -4.87
N MET A 41 -4.33 -8.39 -5.12
CA MET A 41 -4.20 -6.97 -5.40
C MET A 41 -3.54 -6.78 -6.77
N ILE A 42 -4.15 -5.94 -7.59
CA ILE A 42 -3.60 -5.50 -8.87
C ILE A 42 -3.21 -4.04 -8.70
N ASP A 43 -1.93 -3.75 -8.85
CA ASP A 43 -1.37 -2.40 -8.76
C ASP A 43 -1.05 -1.92 -10.17
N ARG A 44 -1.71 -0.85 -10.64
CA ARG A 44 -1.46 -0.20 -11.93
C ARG A 44 -0.92 1.20 -11.70
N ARG A 45 0.24 1.48 -12.30
CA ARG A 45 0.80 2.84 -12.34
C ARG A 45 0.42 3.49 -13.65
N PHE A 46 0.03 4.75 -13.56
CA PHE A 46 -0.37 5.55 -14.72
C PHE A 46 0.57 6.73 -14.89
N ASP A 47 0.89 7.03 -16.13
CA ASP A 47 1.62 8.24 -16.50
C ASP A 47 1.11 8.78 -17.84
N ARG A 48 1.44 10.02 -18.12
CA ARG A 48 1.19 10.68 -19.39
C ARG A 48 2.51 11.29 -19.86
N ASP A 49 3.09 10.71 -20.90
CA ASP A 49 4.35 11.15 -21.51
C ASP A 49 5.52 11.25 -20.51
N ASP A 50 5.60 10.32 -19.55
CA ASP A 50 6.57 10.27 -18.44
C ASP A 50 6.61 11.54 -17.57
N THR A 51 5.53 12.32 -17.60
CA THR A 51 5.47 13.59 -16.89
C THR A 51 5.57 13.42 -15.38
N LEU A 52 4.94 12.39 -14.83
CA LEU A 52 4.98 12.10 -13.40
C LEU A 52 6.32 11.47 -13.01
N ALA A 53 6.81 10.52 -13.80
CA ALA A 53 8.09 9.86 -13.56
C ALA A 53 9.25 10.87 -13.50
N ARG A 54 9.29 11.85 -14.41
CA ARG A 54 10.31 12.92 -14.40
C ARG A 54 10.27 13.81 -13.17
N ARG A 55 9.15 13.84 -12.43
CA ARG A 55 8.98 14.61 -11.20
C ARG A 55 9.08 13.74 -9.94
N ASP A 56 9.48 12.46 -10.08
CA ASP A 56 9.43 11.47 -9.00
C ASP A 56 8.05 11.36 -8.34
N GLU A 57 6.99 11.51 -9.14
CA GLU A 57 5.61 11.37 -8.72
C GLU A 57 5.05 10.03 -9.20
N VAL A 58 4.09 9.47 -8.49
CA VAL A 58 3.42 8.23 -8.85
C VAL A 58 1.91 8.42 -8.77
N LEU A 59 1.20 8.14 -9.87
CA LEU A 59 -0.24 7.95 -9.88
C LEU A 59 -0.53 6.46 -10.03
N ARG A 60 -1.26 5.87 -9.08
CA ARG A 60 -1.56 4.44 -9.09
C ARG A 60 -3.01 4.15 -8.75
N LEU A 61 -3.53 3.10 -9.33
CA LEU A 61 -4.79 2.48 -8.93
C LEU A 61 -4.50 1.06 -8.43
N ARG A 62 -4.77 0.81 -7.17
CA ARG A 62 -4.73 -0.53 -6.57
C ARG A 62 -6.14 -1.08 -6.56
N VAL A 63 -6.33 -2.25 -7.16
CA VAL A 63 -7.60 -2.97 -7.14
C VAL A 63 -7.47 -4.15 -6.19
N PHE A 64 -8.29 -4.16 -5.17
CA PHE A 64 -8.37 -5.22 -4.16
C PHE A 64 -9.51 -6.16 -4.49
N GLN A 65 -9.19 -7.41 -4.70
CA GLN A 65 -10.13 -8.51 -4.96
C GLN A 65 -10.10 -9.46 -3.75
N PRO A 66 -11.06 -9.34 -2.82
CA PRO A 66 -11.15 -10.24 -1.69
C PRO A 66 -11.28 -11.70 -2.12
N GLY A 67 -10.81 -12.62 -1.29
CA GLY A 67 -10.90 -14.05 -1.54
C GLY A 67 -12.26 -14.67 -1.23
N ASP A 68 -13.23 -13.84 -0.86
CA ASP A 68 -14.63 -14.18 -0.57
C ASP A 68 -15.59 -13.44 -1.53
N ASP A 69 -16.89 -13.48 -1.26
CA ASP A 69 -17.92 -12.82 -2.08
C ASP A 69 -17.99 -11.29 -1.90
N THR A 70 -17.08 -10.70 -1.15
CA THR A 70 -17.01 -9.24 -0.98
C THR A 70 -16.66 -8.57 -2.32
N PRO A 71 -17.39 -7.52 -2.75
CA PRO A 71 -17.09 -6.83 -3.99
C PRO A 71 -15.67 -6.26 -4.02
N ALA A 72 -15.03 -6.35 -5.18
CA ALA A 72 -13.76 -5.68 -5.42
C ALA A 72 -13.90 -4.16 -5.30
N TYR A 73 -12.83 -3.51 -4.87
CA TYR A 73 -12.77 -2.04 -4.78
C TYR A 73 -11.38 -1.54 -5.20
N GLY A 74 -11.32 -0.27 -5.53
CA GLY A 74 -10.07 0.39 -5.86
C GLY A 74 -9.63 1.39 -4.80
N VAL A 75 -8.33 1.69 -4.81
CA VAL A 75 -7.74 2.85 -4.15
C VAL A 75 -6.91 3.59 -5.18
N LEU A 76 -7.38 4.77 -5.56
CA LEU A 76 -6.65 5.68 -6.44
C LEU A 76 -5.78 6.56 -5.57
N GLY A 77 -4.48 6.53 -5.81
CA GLY A 77 -3.49 7.22 -5.01
C GLY A 77 -2.49 8.02 -5.85
N TRP A 78 -2.07 9.14 -5.31
CA TRP A 78 -0.94 9.92 -5.80
C TRP A 78 0.12 9.99 -4.72
N LYS A 79 1.38 9.75 -5.11
CA LYS A 79 2.56 9.94 -4.26
C LYS A 79 3.43 11.03 -4.85
N GLY A 80 3.80 12.00 -4.04
CA GLY A 80 4.73 13.06 -4.41
C GLY A 80 6.19 12.61 -4.47
N PRO A 81 7.11 13.53 -4.77
CA PRO A 81 8.54 13.26 -4.79
C PRO A 81 9.05 12.71 -3.46
N SER A 82 9.98 11.75 -3.52
CA SER A 82 10.57 11.18 -2.32
C SER A 82 11.60 12.12 -1.70
N THR A 83 11.54 12.25 -0.38
CA THR A 83 12.53 12.95 0.43
C THR A 83 13.03 12.03 1.52
N GLN A 84 14.19 12.35 2.12
CA GLN A 84 14.66 11.64 3.29
C GLN A 84 14.61 12.55 4.52
N ARG A 85 13.96 12.06 5.59
CA ARG A 85 13.95 12.73 6.89
C ARG A 85 14.30 11.72 7.98
N ARG A 86 15.34 12.01 8.76
CA ARG A 86 15.77 11.18 9.92
C ARG A 86 15.98 9.70 9.59
N GLY A 87 16.46 9.38 8.37
CA GLY A 87 16.71 8.01 7.93
C GLY A 87 15.51 7.28 7.36
N TYR A 88 14.32 7.90 7.34
CA TYR A 88 13.12 7.35 6.72
C TYR A 88 12.88 7.99 5.34
N ARG A 89 12.39 7.16 4.41
CA ARG A 89 11.86 7.66 3.14
C ARG A 89 10.50 8.28 3.41
N HIS A 90 10.35 9.51 2.93
CA HIS A 90 9.19 10.35 3.19
C HIS A 90 8.59 10.81 1.86
N ARG A 91 7.29 10.67 1.68
CA ARG A 91 6.52 11.13 0.51
C ARG A 91 5.18 11.67 0.95
N ALA A 92 4.76 12.77 0.34
CA ALA A 92 3.38 13.22 0.46
C ALA A 92 2.46 12.26 -0.30
N GLU A 93 1.33 11.91 0.28
CA GLU A 93 0.33 11.03 -0.32
C GLU A 93 -1.07 11.63 -0.29
N ALA A 94 -1.85 11.28 -1.31
CA ALA A 94 -3.29 11.49 -1.32
C ALA A 94 -3.95 10.25 -1.89
N GLU A 95 -4.91 9.69 -1.17
CA GLU A 95 -5.63 8.49 -1.59
C GLU A 95 -7.14 8.69 -1.50
N VAL A 96 -7.86 8.04 -2.40
CA VAL A 96 -9.31 7.97 -2.38
C VAL A 96 -9.77 6.56 -2.74
N ARG A 97 -10.73 6.04 -1.99
CA ARG A 97 -11.38 4.77 -2.31
C ARG A 97 -12.34 4.97 -3.47
N VAL A 98 -12.30 4.05 -4.45
CA VAL A 98 -13.21 4.00 -5.59
C VAL A 98 -13.99 2.70 -5.56
N THR A 99 -15.28 2.79 -5.76
CA THR A 99 -16.19 1.63 -5.75
C THR A 99 -16.26 0.94 -7.11
N ASP A 100 -15.89 1.66 -8.18
CA ASP A 100 -15.84 1.15 -9.56
C ASP A 100 -14.44 1.40 -10.14
N PRO A 101 -13.51 0.44 -9.98
CA PRO A 101 -12.15 0.57 -10.50
C PRO A 101 -12.08 0.66 -12.04
N ASP A 102 -13.00 0.04 -12.76
CA ASP A 102 -13.00 0.05 -14.23
C ASP A 102 -13.42 1.42 -14.77
N ALA A 103 -14.40 2.06 -14.14
CA ALA A 103 -14.73 3.45 -14.43
C ALA A 103 -13.55 4.39 -14.14
N ALA A 104 -12.81 4.18 -13.04
CA ALA A 104 -11.62 4.96 -12.73
C ALA A 104 -10.53 4.81 -13.80
N VAL A 105 -10.27 3.59 -14.28
CA VAL A 105 -9.34 3.35 -15.40
C VAL A 105 -9.81 4.10 -16.65
N THR A 106 -11.08 3.99 -17.00
CA THR A 106 -11.66 4.67 -18.16
C THR A 106 -11.47 6.19 -18.10
N ILE A 107 -11.70 6.79 -16.92
CA ILE A 107 -11.50 8.23 -16.71
C ILE A 107 -10.02 8.61 -16.93
N LEU A 108 -9.10 7.87 -16.33
CA LEU A 108 -7.66 8.13 -16.47
C LEU A 108 -7.22 8.04 -17.94
N GLU A 109 -7.68 7.02 -18.66
CA GLU A 109 -7.37 6.84 -20.08
C GLU A 109 -7.95 7.96 -20.96
N ARG A 110 -9.17 8.42 -20.68
CA ARG A 110 -9.79 9.56 -21.37
C ARG A 110 -9.07 10.87 -21.11
N LEU A 111 -8.43 11.01 -19.96
CA LEU A 111 -7.57 12.14 -19.61
C LEU A 111 -6.15 12.02 -20.19
N GLY A 112 -5.86 10.97 -20.96
CA GLY A 112 -4.59 10.75 -21.64
C GLY A 112 -3.53 10.01 -20.81
N PHE A 113 -3.87 9.54 -19.62
CA PHE A 113 -2.98 8.66 -18.87
C PHE A 113 -2.95 7.25 -19.46
N ARG A 114 -1.83 6.58 -19.36
CA ARG A 114 -1.65 5.18 -19.78
C ARG A 114 -1.03 4.37 -18.67
N ALA A 115 -1.43 3.11 -18.55
CA ALA A 115 -0.80 2.19 -17.61
C ALA A 115 0.64 1.93 -18.06
N SER A 116 1.61 2.36 -17.25
CA SER A 116 3.05 2.18 -17.47
C SER A 116 3.61 0.93 -16.82
N LEU A 117 2.95 0.44 -15.77
CA LEU A 117 3.33 -0.75 -15.02
C LEU A 117 2.09 -1.38 -14.43
N GLN A 118 2.01 -2.72 -14.46
CA GLN A 118 1.02 -3.50 -13.74
C GLN A 118 1.70 -4.62 -12.97
N ILE A 119 1.40 -4.72 -11.69
CA ILE A 119 1.89 -5.79 -10.81
C ILE A 119 0.68 -6.42 -10.13
N GLU A 120 0.63 -7.74 -10.16
CA GLU A 120 -0.37 -8.51 -9.47
C GLU A 120 0.28 -9.34 -8.37
N ARG A 121 -0.34 -9.40 -7.19
CA ARG A 121 0.16 -10.17 -6.07
C ARG A 121 -0.96 -10.59 -5.12
N ARG A 122 -0.73 -11.65 -4.36
CA ARG A 122 -1.55 -11.99 -3.21
C ARG A 122 -1.14 -11.11 -2.03
N VAL A 123 -2.12 -10.66 -1.25
CA VAL A 123 -1.89 -9.74 -0.13
C VAL A 123 -2.73 -10.16 1.07
N GLU A 124 -2.15 -10.05 2.25
CA GLU A 124 -2.86 -10.06 3.53
C GLU A 124 -2.52 -8.76 4.28
N MET A 125 -3.54 -8.07 4.76
CA MET A 125 -3.37 -6.82 5.51
C MET A 125 -3.86 -7.00 6.94
N TYR A 126 -3.02 -6.62 7.88
CA TYR A 126 -3.31 -6.67 9.31
C TYR A 126 -3.18 -5.28 9.92
N ARG A 127 -4.00 -5.02 10.94
CA ARG A 127 -3.85 -3.84 11.80
C ARG A 127 -3.37 -4.27 13.17
N LEU A 128 -2.31 -3.62 13.67
CA LEU A 128 -1.73 -3.88 14.98
C LEU A 128 -1.26 -2.57 15.61
N GLY A 129 -1.92 -2.13 16.67
CA GLY A 129 -1.46 -1.01 17.51
C GLY A 129 -1.18 0.30 16.75
N GLY A 130 -1.98 0.65 15.74
CA GLY A 130 -1.81 1.84 14.92
C GLY A 130 -0.90 1.66 13.70
N ALA A 131 -0.26 0.48 13.54
CA ALA A 131 0.45 0.12 12.32
C ALA A 131 -0.43 -0.72 11.39
N VAL A 132 -0.21 -0.59 10.08
CA VAL A 132 -0.71 -1.49 9.05
C VAL A 132 0.44 -2.38 8.61
N LEU A 133 0.24 -3.69 8.66
CA LEU A 133 1.20 -4.69 8.21
C LEU A 133 0.64 -5.36 6.97
N ARG A 134 1.44 -5.42 5.90
CA ARG A 134 1.03 -6.03 4.64
C ARG A 134 2.01 -7.14 4.27
N LEU A 135 1.52 -8.40 4.29
CA LEU A 135 2.24 -9.53 3.72
C LEU A 135 1.93 -9.59 2.23
N GLU A 136 2.97 -9.63 1.41
CA GLU A 136 2.85 -9.59 -0.04
C GLU A 136 3.59 -10.78 -0.68
N TRP A 137 2.85 -11.55 -1.51
CA TRP A 137 3.40 -12.65 -2.31
C TRP A 137 3.44 -12.22 -3.77
N TYR A 138 4.63 -11.89 -4.23
CA TYR A 138 4.89 -11.61 -5.64
C TYR A 138 5.20 -12.89 -6.40
N PRO A 139 4.88 -12.97 -7.71
CA PRO A 139 5.33 -14.08 -8.54
C PRO A 139 6.85 -14.16 -8.58
N ALA A 140 7.41 -15.34 -8.33
CA ALA A 140 8.84 -15.65 -8.40
C ALA A 140 9.77 -14.76 -7.53
N MET A 141 9.23 -14.22 -6.43
CA MET A 141 10.00 -13.44 -5.45
C MET A 141 9.73 -13.94 -4.03
N ASP A 142 10.62 -13.55 -3.10
CA ASP A 142 10.41 -13.77 -1.66
C ASP A 142 9.14 -13.08 -1.19
N VAL A 143 8.56 -13.60 -0.09
CA VAL A 143 7.46 -12.93 0.59
C VAL A 143 8.00 -11.70 1.30
N LEU A 144 7.31 -10.59 1.13
CA LEU A 144 7.67 -9.32 1.76
C LEU A 144 6.64 -8.95 2.84
N LEU A 145 7.13 -8.39 3.93
CA LEU A 145 6.35 -7.67 4.92
C LEU A 145 6.60 -6.17 4.72
N GLU A 146 5.54 -5.41 4.54
CA GLU A 146 5.54 -3.95 4.58
C GLU A 146 4.84 -3.51 5.86
N VAL A 147 5.46 -2.60 6.62
CA VAL A 147 4.90 -2.02 7.84
C VAL A 147 4.82 -0.52 7.67
N GLU A 148 3.61 0.01 7.75
CA GLU A 148 3.28 1.43 7.62
C GLU A 148 2.70 1.97 8.92
N GLY A 149 3.01 3.23 9.26
CA GLY A 149 2.45 3.91 10.43
C GLY A 149 3.34 4.99 10.99
N GLU A 150 2.99 5.47 12.17
CA GLU A 150 3.85 6.38 12.94
C GLU A 150 5.05 5.60 13.51
N PRO A 151 6.24 6.25 13.68
CA PRO A 151 7.47 5.57 14.11
C PRO A 151 7.29 4.65 15.32
N PRO A 152 6.62 5.04 16.43
CA PRO A 152 6.45 4.16 17.58
C PRO A 152 5.58 2.93 17.28
N ALA A 153 4.64 3.03 16.34
CA ALA A 153 3.80 1.89 15.94
C ALA A 153 4.59 0.92 15.06
N ILE A 154 5.40 1.45 14.13
CA ILE A 154 6.31 0.66 13.29
C ILE A 154 7.32 -0.11 14.15
N GLU A 155 7.98 0.57 15.09
CA GLU A 155 8.98 -0.06 15.99
C GLU A 155 8.36 -1.20 16.82
N ARG A 156 7.16 -1.01 17.38
CA ARG A 156 6.42 -2.06 18.08
C ARG A 156 6.06 -3.23 17.17
N ALA A 157 5.55 -2.95 15.98
CA ALA A 157 5.19 -3.99 15.02
C ALA A 157 6.40 -4.81 14.59
N ILE A 158 7.55 -4.17 14.34
CA ILE A 158 8.81 -4.82 13.98
C ILE A 158 9.31 -5.69 15.13
N SER A 159 9.29 -5.19 16.37
CA SER A 159 9.74 -5.97 17.54
C SER A 159 8.95 -7.26 17.73
N ILE A 160 7.65 -7.23 17.43
CA ILE A 160 6.77 -8.41 17.45
C ILE A 160 7.07 -9.34 16.26
N SER A 161 7.29 -8.77 15.08
CA SER A 161 7.52 -9.54 13.84
C SER A 161 8.92 -10.16 13.76
N CYS A 162 9.92 -9.61 14.45
CA CYS A 162 11.31 -10.05 14.42
C CYS A 162 11.72 -10.88 15.64
N SER A 163 10.77 -11.37 16.42
CA SER A 163 11.03 -12.27 17.58
C SER A 163 11.28 -13.72 17.14
N TRP A 164 12.07 -13.91 16.07
CA TRP A 164 12.44 -15.21 15.48
C TRP A 164 13.95 -15.44 15.55
#